data_cdf516f19cc0958ce1d23e3aa07080b2
#
_entry.id   cdf516f19cc0958ce1d23e3aa07080b2
#
_cell.length_a   1.000
_cell.length_b   1.000
_cell.length_c   1.000
_cell.angle_alpha   90.00
_cell.angle_beta   90.00
_cell.angle_gamma   90.00
#
_symmetry.space_group_name_H-M   'P 1'
#
loop_
_entity.id
_entity.type
_entity.pdbx_description
1 polymer ?
#
loop_
_entity_poly.entity_id
_entity_poly.type
_entity_poly.pdbx_seq_one_letter_code
_entity_poly.pdbx_strand_id
1 'polypeptide(L)'
;MNEELEQVKEEVIELLKNKRYSNLNKYMEEINNQDIPMIFEELSAEDMVRLFRVLPKDEAADVFSYMEPDLQEKLINCLTDKELKQVIDELFMDDTVDLIEEMPSNVVKRILKSVNKEDRNTINELLK
;
A
#
# COMPACT_ATOMS: atom_id res chain seq x y z
N MET A 1 14.37 -18.02 7.45
CA MET A 1 13.59 -16.82 7.12
C MET A 1 14.10 -16.11 5.88
N ASN A 2 15.38 -15.80 5.81
CA ASN A 2 15.94 -15.09 4.67
C ASN A 2 15.84 -15.88 3.36
N GLU A 3 16.02 -17.19 3.43
CA GLU A 3 15.92 -18.07 2.25
C GLU A 3 14.50 -18.15 1.72
N GLU A 4 13.53 -18.21 2.62
CA GLU A 4 12.11 -18.23 2.24
C GLU A 4 11.71 -16.91 1.60
N LEU A 5 12.17 -15.80 2.16
CA LEU A 5 11.90 -14.47 1.63
C LEU A 5 12.51 -14.31 0.24
N GLU A 6 13.73 -14.79 0.05
CA GLU A 6 14.39 -14.74 -1.26
C GLU A 6 13.65 -15.55 -2.31
N GLN A 7 13.15 -16.74 -1.94
CA GLN A 7 12.37 -17.59 -2.85
C GLN A 7 11.05 -16.91 -3.22
N VAL A 8 10.37 -16.31 -2.25
CA VAL A 8 9.12 -15.59 -2.48
C VAL A 8 9.37 -14.40 -3.41
N LYS A 9 10.42 -13.63 -3.14
CA LYS A 9 10.82 -12.49 -3.96
C LYS A 9 11.08 -12.91 -5.41
N GLU A 10 11.84 -13.98 -5.61
CA GLU A 10 12.18 -14.48 -6.94
C GLU A 10 10.92 -14.90 -7.69
N GLU A 11 10.03 -15.62 -7.03
CA GLU A 11 8.77 -16.06 -7.63
C GLU A 11 7.90 -14.88 -8.03
N VAL A 12 7.78 -13.89 -7.14
CA VAL A 12 7.01 -12.67 -7.40
C VAL A 12 7.57 -11.92 -8.61
N ILE A 13 8.89 -11.74 -8.66
CA ILE A 13 9.55 -11.04 -9.77
C ILE A 13 9.32 -11.78 -11.09
N GLU A 14 9.43 -13.10 -11.06
CA GLU A 14 9.22 -13.93 -12.24
C GLU A 14 7.78 -13.80 -12.77
N LEU A 15 6.80 -13.85 -11.87
CA LEU A 15 5.39 -13.72 -12.25
C LEU A 15 5.07 -12.31 -12.77
N LEU A 16 5.66 -11.28 -12.18
CA LEU A 16 5.51 -9.90 -12.66
C LEU A 16 6.13 -9.72 -14.04
N LYS A 17 7.34 -10.25 -14.23
CA LYS A 17 8.08 -10.15 -15.47
C LYS A 17 7.33 -10.81 -16.63
N ASN A 18 6.70 -11.94 -16.37
CA ASN A 18 5.95 -12.70 -17.36
C ASN A 18 4.49 -12.26 -17.46
N LYS A 19 4.09 -11.23 -16.72
CA LYS A 19 2.74 -10.66 -16.71
C LYS A 19 1.66 -11.69 -16.35
N ARG A 20 2.01 -12.64 -15.49
CA ARG A 20 1.09 -13.69 -15.03
C ARG A 20 0.35 -13.23 -13.78
N TYR A 21 -0.50 -12.22 -13.94
CA TYR A 21 -1.15 -11.55 -12.80
C TYR A 21 -2.15 -12.44 -12.08
N SER A 22 -2.86 -13.32 -12.77
CA SER A 22 -3.79 -14.27 -12.12
C SER A 22 -3.04 -15.25 -11.23
N ASN A 23 -1.91 -15.75 -11.71
CA ASN A 23 -1.06 -16.67 -10.93
C ASN A 23 -0.44 -15.95 -9.74
N LEU A 24 -0.04 -14.70 -9.95
CA LEU A 24 0.53 -13.85 -8.91
C LEU A 24 -0.50 -13.59 -7.79
N ASN A 25 -1.73 -13.28 -8.16
CA ASN A 25 -2.81 -13.06 -7.21
C ASN A 25 -3.00 -14.31 -6.32
N LYS A 26 -3.07 -15.48 -6.94
CA LYS A 26 -3.23 -16.76 -6.20
C LYS A 26 -2.04 -17.02 -5.28
N TYR A 27 -0.83 -16.74 -5.76
CA TYR A 27 0.38 -16.92 -4.98
C TYR A 27 0.37 -16.02 -3.74
N MET A 28 -0.05 -14.76 -3.92
CA MET A 28 -0.10 -13.78 -2.84
C MET A 28 -1.16 -14.11 -1.79
N GLU A 29 -2.23 -14.83 -2.17
CA GLU A 29 -3.26 -15.25 -1.21
C GLU A 29 -2.71 -16.15 -0.10
N GLU A 30 -1.61 -16.85 -0.36
CA GLU A 30 -0.97 -17.75 0.61
C GLU A 30 -0.03 -17.01 1.57
N ILE A 31 0.21 -15.73 1.33
CA ILE A 31 1.12 -14.92 2.14
C ILE A 31 0.32 -14.00 3.05
N ASN A 32 0.67 -13.97 4.33
CA ASN A 32 0.01 -13.09 5.30
C ASN A 32 0.22 -11.63 4.92
N ASN A 33 -0.82 -10.82 5.04
CA ASN A 33 -0.75 -9.39 4.72
C ASN A 33 0.34 -8.66 5.51
N GLN A 34 0.62 -9.10 6.73
CA GLN A 34 1.67 -8.52 7.58
C GLN A 34 3.08 -8.74 7.01
N ASP A 35 3.26 -9.79 6.22
CA ASP A 35 4.56 -10.17 5.66
C ASP A 35 4.82 -9.56 4.29
N ILE A 36 3.77 -9.11 3.60
CA ILE A 36 3.89 -8.56 2.25
C ILE A 36 4.79 -7.31 2.21
N PRO A 37 4.75 -6.39 3.20
CA PRO A 37 5.67 -5.25 3.18
C PRO A 37 7.15 -5.61 3.08
N MET A 38 7.56 -6.74 3.64
CA MET A 38 8.95 -7.21 3.53
C MET A 38 9.32 -7.52 2.08
N ILE A 39 8.36 -8.05 1.32
CA ILE A 39 8.53 -8.31 -0.12
C ILE A 39 8.65 -6.98 -0.86
N PHE A 40 7.79 -6.02 -0.53
CA PHE A 40 7.80 -4.69 -1.14
C PHE A 40 9.16 -4.00 -0.99
N GLU A 41 9.78 -4.13 0.19
CA GLU A 41 11.09 -3.52 0.46
C GLU A 41 12.19 -4.03 -0.45
N GLU A 42 12.05 -5.27 -0.93
CA GLU A 42 13.03 -5.91 -1.80
C GLU A 42 12.80 -5.62 -3.29
N LEU A 43 11.69 -4.96 -3.64
CA LEU A 43 11.34 -4.68 -5.01
C LEU A 43 11.66 -3.24 -5.39
N SER A 44 11.82 -2.99 -6.71
CA SER A 44 11.86 -1.62 -7.22
C SER A 44 10.50 -0.96 -6.99
N ALA A 45 10.45 0.37 -7.00
CA ALA A 45 9.20 1.10 -6.85
C ALA A 45 8.18 0.67 -7.92
N GLU A 46 8.63 0.45 -9.15
CA GLU A 46 7.79 0.02 -10.25
C GLU A 46 7.18 -1.35 -10.00
N ASP A 47 7.99 -2.31 -9.57
CA ASP A 47 7.52 -3.67 -9.28
C ASP A 47 6.61 -3.69 -8.05
N MET A 48 6.94 -2.90 -7.05
CA MET A 48 6.11 -2.78 -5.85
C MET A 48 4.70 -2.31 -6.20
N VAL A 49 4.58 -1.25 -7.01
CA VAL A 49 3.26 -0.73 -7.36
C VAL A 49 2.48 -1.70 -8.25
N ARG A 50 3.17 -2.44 -9.12
CA ARG A 50 2.53 -3.48 -9.91
C ARG A 50 1.96 -4.59 -9.04
N LEU A 51 2.74 -5.03 -8.06
CA LEU A 51 2.29 -6.05 -7.11
C LEU A 51 1.12 -5.53 -6.29
N PHE A 52 1.21 -4.30 -5.81
CA PHE A 52 0.14 -3.67 -5.04
C PHE A 52 -1.17 -3.64 -5.83
N ARG A 53 -1.10 -3.34 -7.13
CA ARG A 53 -2.29 -3.30 -8.01
C ARG A 53 -2.95 -4.65 -8.20
N VAL A 54 -2.20 -5.73 -8.03
CA VAL A 54 -2.72 -7.10 -8.15
C VAL A 54 -3.59 -7.48 -6.94
N LEU A 55 -3.32 -6.88 -5.79
CA LEU A 55 -4.04 -7.20 -4.56
C LEU A 55 -5.48 -6.67 -4.60
N PRO A 56 -6.46 -7.45 -4.09
CA PRO A 56 -7.81 -6.92 -3.91
C PRO A 56 -7.80 -5.69 -3.00
N LYS A 57 -8.76 -4.78 -3.18
CA LYS A 57 -8.81 -3.49 -2.48
C LYS A 57 -8.68 -3.59 -0.96
N ASP A 58 -9.44 -4.49 -0.36
CA ASP A 58 -9.45 -4.68 1.09
C ASP A 58 -8.10 -5.21 1.58
N GLU A 59 -7.53 -6.16 0.85
CA GLU A 59 -6.20 -6.70 1.18
C GLU A 59 -5.11 -5.66 0.97
N ALA A 60 -5.20 -4.89 -0.12
CA ALA A 60 -4.23 -3.84 -0.41
C ALA A 60 -4.18 -2.80 0.71
N ALA A 61 -5.34 -2.38 1.20
CA ALA A 61 -5.42 -1.42 2.31
C ALA A 61 -4.86 -2.01 3.60
N ASP A 62 -5.14 -3.28 3.87
CA ASP A 62 -4.61 -3.97 5.04
C ASP A 62 -3.08 -4.07 4.98
N VAL A 63 -2.55 -4.47 3.83
CA VAL A 63 -1.09 -4.50 3.59
C VAL A 63 -0.48 -3.11 3.81
N PHE A 64 -1.12 -2.09 3.26
CA PHE A 64 -0.67 -0.71 3.39
C PHE A 64 -0.54 -0.30 4.86
N SER A 65 -1.50 -0.69 5.69
CA SER A 65 -1.48 -0.35 7.12
C SER A 65 -0.31 -0.97 7.89
N TYR A 66 0.27 -2.06 7.38
CA TYR A 66 1.44 -2.71 7.99
C TYR A 66 2.77 -2.15 7.47
N MET A 67 2.74 -1.27 6.46
CA MET A 67 3.96 -0.71 5.88
C MET A 67 4.55 0.39 6.76
N GLU A 68 5.88 0.47 6.78
CA GLU A 68 6.56 1.58 7.45
C GLU A 68 6.33 2.89 6.70
N PRO A 69 6.36 4.04 7.38
CA PRO A 69 6.07 5.33 6.74
C PRO A 69 6.87 5.64 5.48
N ASP A 70 8.15 5.32 5.47
CA ASP A 70 9.01 5.56 4.30
C ASP A 70 8.53 4.79 3.08
N LEU A 71 8.10 3.54 3.31
CA LEU A 71 7.62 2.68 2.24
C LEU A 71 6.24 3.14 1.78
N GLN A 72 5.39 3.57 2.72
CA GLN A 72 4.08 4.13 2.40
C GLN A 72 4.21 5.37 1.50
N GLU A 73 5.13 6.26 1.84
CA GLU A 73 5.39 7.45 1.02
C GLU A 73 5.84 7.07 -0.38
N LYS A 74 6.75 6.13 -0.48
CA LYS A 74 7.28 5.64 -1.77
C LYS A 74 6.15 5.09 -2.63
N LEU A 75 5.25 4.31 -2.04
CA LEU A 75 4.10 3.75 -2.75
C LEU A 75 3.13 4.85 -3.18
N ILE A 76 2.78 5.76 -2.28
CA ILE A 76 1.85 6.86 -2.57
C ILE A 76 2.33 7.68 -3.76
N ASN A 77 3.64 7.94 -3.82
CA ASN A 77 4.22 8.71 -4.92
C ASN A 77 4.10 7.99 -6.28
N CYS A 78 3.85 6.68 -6.26
CA CYS A 78 3.67 5.88 -7.48
C CYS A 78 2.19 5.67 -7.84
N LEU A 79 1.27 6.00 -6.93
CA LEU A 79 -0.17 5.78 -7.16
C LEU A 79 -0.79 6.99 -7.85
N THR A 80 -1.80 6.72 -8.68
CA THR A 80 -2.67 7.78 -9.21
C THR A 80 -3.57 8.30 -8.07
N ASP A 81 -4.16 9.46 -8.27
CA ASP A 81 -5.09 10.03 -7.28
C ASP A 81 -6.28 9.12 -7.05
N LYS A 82 -6.78 8.47 -8.10
CA LYS A 82 -7.87 7.50 -8.00
C LYS A 82 -7.48 6.30 -7.15
N GLU A 83 -6.28 5.78 -7.37
CA GLU A 83 -5.78 4.64 -6.61
C GLU A 83 -5.57 5.00 -5.14
N LEU A 84 -5.02 6.17 -4.89
CA LEU A 84 -4.83 6.68 -3.53
C LEU A 84 -6.18 6.79 -2.81
N LYS A 85 -7.19 7.35 -3.48
CA LYS A 85 -8.54 7.47 -2.92
C LYS A 85 -9.10 6.08 -2.54
N GLN A 86 -8.91 5.09 -3.40
CA GLN A 86 -9.38 3.73 -3.14
C GLN A 86 -8.74 3.14 -1.88
N VAL A 87 -7.45 3.37 -1.69
CA VAL A 87 -6.74 2.90 -0.49
C VAL A 87 -7.27 3.61 0.76
N ILE A 88 -7.36 4.93 0.69
CA ILE A 88 -7.81 5.74 1.84
C ILE A 88 -9.24 5.39 2.24
N ASP A 89 -10.13 5.16 1.25
CA ASP A 89 -11.53 4.80 1.51
C ASP A 89 -11.65 3.48 2.28
N GLU A 90 -10.68 2.58 2.13
CA GLU A 90 -10.68 1.28 2.81
C GLU A 90 -9.99 1.29 4.17
N LEU A 91 -9.24 2.35 4.49
CA LEU A 91 -8.54 2.45 5.78
C LEU A 91 -9.50 2.86 6.89
N PHE A 92 -9.23 2.40 8.10
CA PHE A 92 -9.90 2.92 9.29
C PHE A 92 -9.46 4.36 9.53
N MET A 93 -10.33 5.15 10.13
CA MET A 93 -10.07 6.57 10.37
C MET A 93 -8.78 6.83 11.16
N ASP A 94 -8.54 6.05 12.21
CA ASP A 94 -7.33 6.19 13.03
C ASP A 94 -6.06 5.86 12.24
N ASP A 95 -6.11 4.90 11.32
CA ASP A 95 -4.98 4.60 10.44
C ASP A 95 -4.71 5.76 9.48
N THR A 96 -5.76 6.39 8.98
CA THR A 96 -5.64 7.57 8.10
C THR A 96 -5.02 8.75 8.85
N VAL A 97 -5.44 8.97 10.09
CA VAL A 97 -4.88 10.03 10.94
C VAL A 97 -3.40 9.78 11.22
N ASP A 98 -3.04 8.55 11.56
CA ASP A 98 -1.64 8.18 11.81
C ASP A 98 -0.79 8.41 10.55
N LEU A 99 -1.32 8.06 9.40
CA LEU A 99 -0.64 8.26 8.12
C LEU A 99 -0.36 9.76 7.89
N ILE A 100 -1.36 10.61 8.12
CA ILE A 100 -1.24 12.06 7.94
C ILE A 100 -0.17 12.62 8.88
N GLU A 101 -0.14 12.18 10.12
CA GLU A 101 0.84 12.64 11.10
C GLU A 101 2.27 12.30 10.72
N GLU A 102 2.47 11.24 9.94
CA GLU A 102 3.79 10.73 9.58
C GLU A 102 4.27 11.15 8.20
N MET A 103 3.40 11.76 7.37
CA MET A 103 3.73 12.08 5.98
C MET A 103 4.16 13.52 5.79
N PRO A 104 5.00 13.80 4.78
CA PRO A 104 5.34 15.18 4.43
C PRO A 104 4.13 15.93 3.88
N SER A 105 4.17 17.25 3.96
CA SER A 105 3.02 18.12 3.64
C SER A 105 2.45 17.93 2.24
N ASN A 106 3.29 17.64 1.25
CA ASN A 106 2.82 17.43 -0.13
C ASN A 106 1.98 16.16 -0.24
N VAL A 107 2.34 15.12 0.51
CA VAL A 107 1.56 13.87 0.56
C VAL A 107 0.26 14.09 1.33
N VAL A 108 0.33 14.82 2.46
CA VAL A 108 -0.86 15.15 3.26
C VAL A 108 -1.90 15.87 2.39
N LYS A 109 -1.47 16.83 1.57
CA LYS A 109 -2.38 17.54 0.67
C LYS A 109 -3.09 16.59 -0.29
N ARG A 110 -2.37 15.64 -0.85
CA ARG A 110 -2.97 14.63 -1.74
C ARG A 110 -3.99 13.77 -1.01
N ILE A 111 -3.66 13.34 0.21
CA ILE A 111 -4.55 12.50 1.02
C ILE A 111 -5.84 13.28 1.34
N LEU A 112 -5.72 14.53 1.78
CA LEU A 112 -6.87 15.34 2.15
C LEU A 112 -7.78 15.63 0.95
N LYS A 113 -7.23 15.75 -0.25
CA LYS A 113 -8.03 15.88 -1.46
C LYS A 113 -8.77 14.60 -1.81
N SER A 114 -8.26 13.46 -1.39
CA SER A 114 -8.84 12.15 -1.68
C SER A 114 -10.04 11.82 -0.80
N VAL A 115 -10.13 12.42 0.40
CA VAL A 115 -11.22 12.15 1.34
C VAL A 115 -12.39 13.08 1.09
N ASN A 116 -13.59 12.64 1.46
CA ASN A 116 -14.78 13.48 1.36
C ASN A 116 -14.74 14.58 2.45
N LYS A 117 -15.62 15.56 2.31
CA LYS A 117 -15.64 16.72 3.21
C LYS A 117 -15.88 16.32 4.68
N GLU A 118 -16.79 15.38 4.89
CA GLU A 118 -17.14 14.90 6.22
C GLU A 118 -15.95 14.25 6.90
N ASP A 119 -15.28 13.34 6.19
CA ASP A 119 -14.09 12.66 6.71
C ASP A 119 -12.95 13.64 6.94
N ARG A 120 -12.80 14.63 6.05
CA ARG A 120 -11.78 15.68 6.22
C ARG A 120 -12.00 16.46 7.51
N ASN A 121 -13.24 16.80 7.81
CA ASN A 121 -13.56 17.51 9.06
C ASN A 121 -13.26 16.66 10.28
N THR A 122 -13.57 15.36 10.22
CA THR A 122 -13.27 14.41 11.30
C THR A 122 -11.76 14.32 11.52
N ILE A 123 -11.00 14.21 10.43
CA ILE A 123 -9.53 14.15 10.49
C ILE A 123 -8.98 15.41 11.15
N ASN A 124 -9.46 16.58 10.73
CA ASN A 124 -9.00 17.85 11.28
C ASN A 124 -9.29 17.96 12.78
N GLU A 125 -10.44 17.44 13.24
CA GLU A 125 -10.76 17.39 14.67
C GLU A 125 -9.79 16.49 15.43
N LEU A 126 -9.47 15.32 14.89
CA LEU A 126 -8.58 14.36 15.53
C LEU A 126 -7.13 14.84 15.59
N LEU A 127 -6.73 15.72 14.67
CA LEU A 127 -5.37 16.26 14.62
C LEU A 127 -5.16 17.46 15.56
N LYS A 128 -6.22 18.00 16.12
CA LYS A 128 -6.13 19.10 17.10
C LYS A 128 -5.62 18.59 18.49
#